data_07b7a253189e23ef28df9ca0ef86c6cf
#
_entry.id   07b7a253189e23ef28df9ca0ef86c6cf
#
_cell.length_a   1.000
_cell.length_b   1.000
_cell.length_c   1.000
_cell.angle_alpha   90.00
_cell.angle_beta   90.00
_cell.angle_gamma   90.00
#
_symmetry.space_group_name_H-M   'P 1'
#
loop_
_entity.id
_entity.type
_entity.pdbx_description
1 polymer ?
#
loop_
_entity_poly.entity_id
_entity_poly.type
_entity_poly.pdbx_seq_one_letter_code
_entity_poly.pdbx_strand_id
1 'polypeptide(L)'
;MEESMHVGEQETSLQDQSYHTIRRKIVYLDYKPGEKLGVKQLCDDLDMGRTPVREALVRLAQEGLVRTVPQSGTYVSPINLTLAESACYIREHLEKQVIVECCARAPRRLASSSSTAPSCCRKRPWPKRIASASF
;
A
#
# COMPACT_ATOMS: atom_id res chain seq x y z
N MET A 1 10.50 -39.14 13.67
CA MET A 1 9.64 -38.12 14.33
C MET A 1 9.79 -36.86 13.54
N GLU A 2 8.96 -36.69 12.50
CA GLU A 2 8.97 -35.49 11.65
C GLU A 2 7.90 -34.55 12.18
N GLU A 3 8.35 -33.48 12.78
CA GLU A 3 7.50 -32.42 13.30
C GLU A 3 7.13 -31.49 12.13
N SER A 4 5.98 -31.74 11.54
CA SER A 4 5.38 -30.90 10.52
C SER A 4 5.07 -29.53 11.11
N MET A 5 5.89 -28.52 10.80
CA MET A 5 5.53 -27.13 11.00
C MET A 5 4.33 -26.81 10.11
N HIS A 6 3.13 -26.93 10.64
CA HIS A 6 1.95 -26.31 10.09
C HIS A 6 2.11 -24.80 10.28
N VAL A 7 2.56 -24.14 9.21
CA VAL A 7 2.34 -22.70 9.05
C VAL A 7 0.83 -22.53 8.96
N GLY A 8 0.23 -22.05 10.06
CA GLY A 8 -1.20 -21.79 10.13
C GLY A 8 -1.59 -20.81 9.02
N GLU A 9 -2.32 -21.29 8.04
CA GLU A 9 -3.14 -20.45 7.16
C GLU A 9 -4.11 -19.74 8.08
N GLN A 10 -3.80 -18.47 8.38
CA GLN A 10 -4.73 -17.58 9.05
C GLN A 10 -5.93 -17.47 8.13
N GLU A 11 -7.04 -18.06 8.53
CA GLU A 11 -8.35 -17.78 7.95
C GLU A 11 -8.56 -16.27 8.06
N THR A 12 -8.27 -15.56 6.96
CA THR A 12 -8.47 -14.12 6.89
C THR A 12 -9.95 -13.87 7.09
N SER A 13 -10.30 -13.24 8.20
CA SER A 13 -11.68 -12.88 8.51
C SER A 13 -12.32 -12.19 7.31
N LEU A 14 -13.61 -12.41 7.08
CA LEU A 14 -14.38 -11.70 6.03
C LEU A 14 -14.20 -10.18 6.12
N GLN A 15 -13.96 -9.67 7.33
CA GLN A 15 -13.64 -8.27 7.59
C GLN A 15 -12.29 -7.87 6.98
N ASP A 16 -11.25 -8.71 7.18
CA ASP A 16 -9.92 -8.45 6.63
C ASP A 16 -9.93 -8.58 5.10
N GLN A 17 -10.67 -9.53 4.55
CA GLN A 17 -10.84 -9.67 3.11
C GLN A 17 -11.51 -8.43 2.50
N SER A 18 -12.60 -7.93 3.12
CA SER A 18 -13.29 -6.70 2.72
C SER A 18 -12.34 -5.51 2.77
N TYR A 19 -11.61 -5.35 3.88
CA TYR A 19 -10.65 -4.29 4.08
C TYR A 19 -9.54 -4.30 3.01
N HIS A 20 -8.88 -5.43 2.80
CA HIS A 20 -7.78 -5.54 1.83
C HIS A 20 -8.26 -5.32 0.40
N THR A 21 -9.46 -5.79 0.06
CA THR A 21 -10.01 -5.62 -1.29
C THR A 21 -10.39 -4.17 -1.57
N ILE A 22 -11.09 -3.50 -0.64
CA ILE A 22 -11.46 -2.08 -0.80
C ILE A 22 -10.18 -1.23 -0.81
N ARG A 23 -9.24 -1.47 0.10
CA ARG A 23 -7.96 -0.76 0.15
C ARG A 23 -7.19 -0.87 -1.16
N ARG A 24 -7.12 -2.07 -1.73
CA ARG A 24 -6.47 -2.31 -3.03
C ARG A 24 -7.14 -1.51 -4.14
N LYS A 25 -8.47 -1.53 -4.24
CA LYS A 25 -9.22 -0.77 -5.24
C LYS A 25 -9.00 0.75 -5.13
N ILE A 26 -8.87 1.28 -3.92
CA ILE A 26 -8.53 2.70 -3.70
C ILE A 26 -7.09 3.00 -4.14
N VAL A 27 -6.13 2.17 -3.75
CA VAL A 27 -4.70 2.37 -4.09
C VAL A 27 -4.43 2.26 -5.59
N TYR A 28 -5.13 1.35 -6.28
CA TYR A 28 -5.01 1.21 -7.75
C TYR A 28 -5.90 2.17 -8.53
N LEU A 29 -6.62 3.07 -7.86
CA LEU A 29 -7.48 4.10 -8.47
C LEU A 29 -8.70 3.54 -9.20
N ASP A 30 -9.15 2.32 -8.87
CA ASP A 30 -10.44 1.79 -9.33
C ASP A 30 -11.57 2.65 -8.75
N TYR A 31 -11.41 3.10 -7.49
CA TYR A 31 -12.21 4.17 -6.88
C TYR A 31 -11.42 5.48 -6.88
N LYS A 32 -11.95 6.49 -7.56
CA LYS A 32 -11.26 7.78 -7.73
C LYS A 32 -11.24 8.60 -6.44
N PRO A 33 -10.19 9.40 -6.22
CA PRO A 33 -10.17 10.37 -5.12
C PRO A 33 -11.41 11.29 -5.19
N GLY A 34 -12.10 11.45 -4.05
CA GLY A 34 -13.35 12.20 -3.95
C GLY A 34 -14.61 11.43 -4.37
N GLU A 35 -14.50 10.21 -4.85
CA GLU A 35 -15.65 9.39 -5.23
C GLU A 35 -16.46 8.94 -4.01
N LYS A 36 -17.78 8.89 -4.17
CA LYS A 36 -18.69 8.43 -3.12
C LYS A 36 -18.77 6.92 -3.10
N LEU A 37 -18.48 6.33 -1.96
CA LEU A 37 -18.56 4.90 -1.72
C LEU A 37 -19.90 4.54 -1.08
N GLY A 38 -20.78 3.91 -1.84
CA GLY A 38 -22.05 3.39 -1.34
C GLY A 38 -21.86 2.02 -0.68
N VAL A 39 -22.26 1.86 0.59
CA VAL A 39 -22.16 0.55 1.28
C VAL A 39 -22.90 -0.55 0.51
N LYS A 40 -24.07 -0.24 -0.07
CA LYS A 40 -24.84 -1.20 -0.87
C LYS A 40 -24.05 -1.63 -2.12
N GLN A 41 -23.52 -0.67 -2.86
CA GLN A 41 -22.69 -0.91 -4.05
C GLN A 41 -21.48 -1.75 -3.72
N LEU A 42 -20.77 -1.43 -2.61
CA LEU A 42 -19.62 -2.20 -2.15
C LEU A 42 -20.00 -3.64 -1.78
N CYS A 43 -21.15 -3.86 -1.16
CA CYS A 43 -21.64 -5.22 -0.88
C CYS A 43 -21.89 -6.02 -2.15
N ASP A 44 -22.50 -5.37 -3.14
CA ASP A 44 -22.82 -5.99 -4.44
C ASP A 44 -21.53 -6.27 -5.24
N ASP A 45 -20.55 -5.34 -5.22
CA ASP A 45 -19.27 -5.46 -5.93
C ASP A 45 -18.32 -6.51 -5.30
N LEU A 46 -18.44 -6.76 -4.02
CA LEU A 46 -17.56 -7.65 -3.27
C LEU A 46 -18.20 -9.00 -2.93
N ASP A 47 -19.50 -9.14 -3.21
CA ASP A 47 -20.32 -10.29 -2.78
C ASP A 47 -20.20 -10.56 -1.27
N MET A 48 -20.24 -9.48 -0.49
CA MET A 48 -20.05 -9.52 0.96
C MET A 48 -21.19 -8.85 1.72
N GLY A 49 -21.37 -9.31 2.97
CA GLY A 49 -22.39 -8.75 3.87
C GLY A 49 -22.12 -7.29 4.25
N ARG A 50 -23.15 -6.59 4.72
CA ARG A 50 -23.05 -5.18 5.13
C ARG A 50 -22.17 -4.95 6.34
N THR A 51 -22.12 -5.90 7.27
CA THR A 51 -21.35 -5.77 8.52
C THR A 51 -19.84 -5.73 8.23
N PRO A 52 -19.21 -6.70 7.52
CA PRO A 52 -17.79 -6.67 7.24
C PRO A 52 -17.39 -5.46 6.39
N VAL A 53 -18.25 -5.03 5.45
CA VAL A 53 -17.97 -3.84 4.62
C VAL A 53 -17.99 -2.56 5.47
N ARG A 54 -18.92 -2.41 6.43
CA ARG A 54 -18.95 -1.24 7.33
C ARG A 54 -17.71 -1.18 8.23
N GLU A 55 -17.31 -2.29 8.80
CA GLU A 55 -16.11 -2.38 9.66
C GLU A 55 -14.85 -2.07 8.87
N ALA A 56 -14.73 -2.59 7.64
CA ALA A 56 -13.65 -2.25 6.73
C ALA A 56 -13.60 -0.74 6.44
N LEU A 57 -14.74 -0.09 6.19
CA LEU A 57 -14.81 1.35 5.96
C LEU A 57 -14.40 2.16 7.20
N VAL A 58 -14.77 1.72 8.41
CA VAL A 58 -14.33 2.36 9.66
C VAL A 58 -12.82 2.30 9.79
N ARG A 59 -12.22 1.14 9.53
CA ARG A 59 -10.76 0.95 9.56
C ARG A 59 -10.03 1.81 8.51
N LEU A 60 -10.56 1.86 7.29
CA LEU A 60 -10.02 2.72 6.22
C LEU A 60 -10.15 4.21 6.55
N ALA A 61 -11.20 4.60 7.29
CA ALA A 61 -11.35 5.98 7.75
C ALA A 61 -10.32 6.35 8.82
N GLN A 62 -9.96 5.42 9.71
CA GLN A 62 -8.87 5.61 10.68
C GLN A 62 -7.51 5.78 9.99
N GLU A 63 -7.29 5.09 8.87
CA GLU A 63 -6.09 5.23 8.03
C GLU A 63 -6.10 6.50 7.16
N GLY A 64 -7.21 7.24 7.12
CA GLY A 64 -7.34 8.45 6.32
C GLY A 64 -7.57 8.22 4.82
N LEU A 65 -7.77 6.95 4.39
CA LEU A 65 -8.04 6.61 3.00
C LEU A 65 -9.47 6.93 2.58
N VAL A 66 -10.37 6.99 3.56
CA VAL A 66 -11.79 7.29 3.35
C VAL A 66 -12.24 8.35 4.36
N ARG A 67 -13.15 9.22 3.96
CA ARG A 67 -13.77 10.21 4.84
C ARG A 67 -15.28 10.03 4.90
N THR A 68 -15.80 9.84 6.10
CA THR A 68 -17.25 9.77 6.34
C THR A 68 -17.79 11.14 6.67
N VAL A 69 -18.73 11.61 5.85
CA VAL A 69 -19.44 12.88 6.07
C VAL A 69 -20.83 12.56 6.59
N PRO A 70 -21.21 13.03 7.79
CA PRO A 70 -22.56 12.81 8.33
C PRO A 70 -23.63 13.22 7.32
N GLN A 71 -24.68 12.43 7.19
CA GLN A 71 -25.84 12.62 6.29
C GLN A 71 -25.51 12.61 4.78
N SER A 72 -24.24 12.72 4.37
CA SER A 72 -23.83 12.75 2.96
C SER A 72 -23.30 11.41 2.47
N GLY A 73 -22.57 10.68 3.32
CA GLY A 73 -22.02 9.35 3.01
C GLY A 73 -20.51 9.27 3.19
N THR A 74 -19.95 8.21 2.64
CA THR A 74 -18.51 7.93 2.70
C THR A 74 -17.86 8.22 1.36
N TYR A 75 -16.72 8.88 1.37
CA TYR A 75 -15.98 9.32 0.19
C TYR A 75 -14.53 8.89 0.27
N VAL A 76 -13.91 8.59 -0.87
CA VAL A 76 -12.46 8.38 -0.96
C VAL A 76 -11.75 9.70 -0.64
N SER A 77 -10.74 9.65 0.22
CA SER A 77 -9.97 10.86 0.57
C SER A 77 -9.19 11.39 -0.63
N PRO A 78 -9.10 12.71 -0.80
CA PRO A 78 -8.23 13.30 -1.82
C PRO A 78 -6.77 13.06 -1.47
N ILE A 79 -5.91 12.94 -2.48
CA ILE A 79 -4.48 12.73 -2.31
C ILE A 79 -3.81 14.06 -1.94
N ASN A 80 -3.12 14.10 -0.80
CA ASN A 80 -2.32 15.25 -0.42
C ASN A 80 -0.93 15.16 -1.06
N LEU A 81 -0.72 15.88 -2.15
CA LEU A 81 0.54 15.86 -2.91
C LEU A 81 1.71 16.42 -2.08
N THR A 82 1.50 17.45 -1.28
CA THR A 82 2.55 18.05 -0.44
C THR A 82 3.09 17.03 0.58
N LEU A 83 2.19 16.26 1.19
CA LEU A 83 2.59 15.20 2.12
C LEU A 83 3.32 14.07 1.39
N ALA A 84 2.86 13.69 0.21
CA ALA A 84 3.50 12.67 -0.61
C ALA A 84 4.92 13.10 -1.05
N GLU A 85 5.10 14.35 -1.48
CA GLU A 85 6.42 14.91 -1.82
C GLU A 85 7.37 14.92 -0.64
N SER A 86 6.89 15.35 0.54
CA SER A 86 7.68 15.34 1.78
C SER A 86 8.10 13.92 2.17
N ALA A 87 7.19 12.96 2.07
CA ALA A 87 7.50 11.55 2.36
C ALA A 87 8.52 10.97 1.38
N CYS A 88 8.40 11.28 0.09
CA CYS A 88 9.37 10.87 -0.93
C CYS A 88 10.76 11.49 -0.68
N TYR A 89 10.80 12.77 -0.30
CA TYR A 89 12.04 13.47 0.03
C TYR A 89 12.77 12.80 1.20
N ILE A 90 12.06 12.55 2.30
CA ILE A 90 12.63 11.90 3.48
C ILE A 90 13.15 10.50 3.12
N ARG A 91 12.35 9.70 2.43
CA ARG A 91 12.71 8.35 2.01
C ARG A 91 13.97 8.36 1.13
N GLU A 92 14.03 9.23 0.13
CA GLU A 92 15.17 9.32 -0.78
C GLU A 92 16.49 9.61 -0.03
N HIS A 93 16.44 10.51 0.95
CA HIS A 93 17.64 10.87 1.71
C HIS A 93 18.05 9.77 2.69
N LEU A 94 17.10 9.18 3.41
CA LEU A 94 17.38 8.11 4.36
C LEU A 94 17.86 6.84 3.68
N GLU A 95 17.20 6.41 2.61
CA GLU A 95 17.57 5.17 1.89
C GLU A 95 18.97 5.28 1.28
N LYS A 96 19.30 6.42 0.69
CA LYS A 96 20.66 6.67 0.17
C LYS A 96 21.72 6.55 1.25
N GLN A 97 21.51 7.17 2.40
CA GLN A 97 22.46 7.14 3.52
C GLN A 97 22.60 5.73 4.09
N VAL A 98 21.48 5.03 4.31
CA VAL A 98 21.48 3.65 4.82
C VAL A 98 22.23 2.71 3.86
N ILE A 99 22.03 2.83 2.55
CA ILE A 99 22.72 1.99 1.56
C ILE A 99 24.23 2.22 1.63
N VAL A 100 24.67 3.48 1.69
CA VAL A 100 26.12 3.81 1.80
C VAL A 100 26.71 3.20 3.06
N GLU A 101 26.03 3.33 4.20
CA GLU A 101 26.50 2.76 5.46
C GLU A 101 26.51 1.22 5.45
N CYS A 102 25.49 0.59 4.89
CA CYS A 102 25.42 -0.86 4.74
C CYS A 102 26.56 -1.37 3.85
N CYS A 103 26.84 -0.71 2.73
CA CYS A 103 27.95 -1.07 1.85
C CYS A 103 29.31 -0.89 2.54
N ALA A 104 29.48 0.15 3.33
CA ALA A 104 30.71 0.40 4.08
C ALA A 104 30.97 -0.64 5.19
N ARG A 105 29.90 -1.15 5.80
CA ARG A 105 29.98 -2.15 6.89
C ARG A 105 29.88 -3.59 6.41
N ALA A 106 29.52 -3.83 5.15
CA ALA A 106 29.36 -5.17 4.62
C ALA A 106 30.75 -5.89 4.63
N PRO A 107 30.82 -7.09 5.24
CA PRO A 107 32.08 -7.85 5.22
C PRO A 107 32.38 -8.26 3.77
N ARG A 108 33.64 -8.05 3.33
CA ARG A 108 34.10 -8.36 1.96
C ARG A 108 33.85 -9.81 1.50
N ARG A 109 33.42 -10.70 2.39
CA ARG A 109 33.19 -12.11 2.10
C ARG A 109 31.93 -12.36 1.21
N LEU A 110 31.03 -11.38 1.08
CA LEU A 110 29.85 -11.53 0.22
C LEU A 110 30.13 -11.21 -1.26
N ALA A 111 31.29 -10.66 -1.58
CA ALA A 111 31.63 -10.29 -2.96
C ALA A 111 32.28 -11.44 -3.76
N SER A 112 32.63 -12.57 -3.14
CA SER A 112 33.43 -13.64 -3.80
C SER A 112 32.66 -14.93 -4.11
N SER A 113 31.37 -15.03 -3.81
CA SER A 113 30.61 -16.24 -4.03
C SER A 113 29.19 -16.01 -4.57
N SER A 114 29.07 -15.45 -5.76
CA SER A 114 28.00 -15.83 -6.68
C SER A 114 28.08 -15.03 -7.97
N SER A 115 28.40 -15.71 -9.04
CA SER A 115 28.25 -15.24 -10.42
C SER A 115 26.77 -15.18 -10.86
N THR A 116 25.84 -15.18 -9.92
CA THR A 116 24.40 -15.08 -10.20
C THR A 116 23.84 -13.87 -9.46
N ALA A 117 23.97 -12.70 -10.09
CA ALA A 117 23.25 -11.52 -9.64
C ALA A 117 21.72 -11.82 -9.74
N PRO A 118 20.95 -11.66 -8.63
CA PRO A 118 19.53 -11.86 -8.67
C PRO A 118 18.91 -10.93 -9.72
N SER A 119 18.03 -11.46 -10.56
CA SER A 119 17.37 -10.74 -11.67
C SER A 119 16.52 -9.55 -11.26
N CYS A 120 16.35 -9.31 -9.96
CA CYS A 120 15.62 -8.17 -9.42
C CYS A 120 16.34 -6.82 -9.53
N CYS A 121 17.69 -6.83 -9.77
CA CYS A 121 18.47 -5.61 -10.00
C CYS A 121 18.45 -5.11 -11.44
N ARG A 122 17.57 -5.62 -12.29
CA ARG A 122 17.34 -5.02 -13.60
C ARG A 122 16.71 -3.65 -13.40
N LYS A 123 17.51 -2.61 -13.63
CA LYS A 123 17.18 -1.19 -13.61
C LYS A 123 15.84 -0.95 -14.31
N ARG A 124 14.76 -0.85 -13.54
CA ARG A 124 13.59 -0.15 -14.04
C ARG A 124 13.97 1.32 -14.10
N PRO A 125 13.94 1.98 -15.24
CA PRO A 125 14.14 3.41 -15.26
C PRO A 125 13.02 4.02 -14.40
N TRP A 126 13.43 4.73 -13.36
CA TRP A 126 12.53 5.54 -12.53
C TRP A 126 11.79 6.50 -13.46
N PRO A 127 10.45 6.65 -13.35
CA PRO A 127 9.74 7.62 -14.18
C PRO A 127 10.36 8.99 -13.95
N LYS A 128 10.82 9.59 -15.05
CA LYS A 128 11.37 10.95 -15.05
C LYS A 128 10.36 11.86 -14.37
N ARG A 129 10.83 12.63 -13.39
CA ARG A 129 10.08 13.66 -12.68
C ARG A 129 9.13 14.35 -13.64
N ILE A 130 7.88 14.45 -13.26
CA ILE A 130 6.93 15.38 -13.88
C ILE A 130 7.48 16.77 -13.51
N ALA A 131 8.31 17.30 -14.41
CA ALA A 131 8.77 18.66 -14.34
C ALA A 131 7.63 19.54 -14.85
N SER A 132 7.27 20.52 -14.03
CA SER A 132 6.43 21.68 -14.35
C SER A 132 5.00 21.41 -14.85
N ALA A 133 4.06 21.32 -13.90
CA ALA A 133 2.78 21.97 -14.11
C ALA A 133 2.90 23.35 -13.49
N SER A 134 3.20 24.35 -14.32
CA SER A 134 3.01 25.77 -13.98
C SER A 134 1.52 26.00 -13.77
N PHE A 135 1.15 26.56 -12.62
CA PHE A 135 -0.08 27.28 -12.43
C PHE A 135 0.16 28.75 -12.76
#